data_1158fe282af763c3fd88d407f7ca773b
#
_entry.id   1158fe282af763c3fd88d407f7ca773b
#
_cell.length_a   1.000
_cell.length_b   1.000
_cell.length_c   1.000
_cell.angle_alpha   90.00
_cell.angle_beta   90.00
_cell.angle_gamma   90.00
#
_symmetry.space_group_name_H-M   'P 1'
#
loop_
_entity.id
_entity.type
_entity.pdbx_description
1 polymer ?
#
loop_
_entity_poly.entity_id
_entity_poly.type
_entity_poly.pdbx_seq_one_letter_code
_entity_poly.pdbx_strand_id
1 'polypeptide(L)'
;MHNQFHKSLGWTILASLSVLFAGCTMAPSGLSVSNSVGKVPVRYEYGPWSTPENLGSAVNTAANDQHPGISPDGLSLYFHSNRAGNVSGSKAGTTDIWVTHREMLTSAFGQAVNLGPNLNSIANDLAPNVSSDGHYLAFGSDRDGGCGGNDIWISHRADTSVDVGEGGWEPPTNLGCTINSAVPEDGPFLFTDPDTGKITLYFTAQNRPGGLGDWDVWMSGLNPNGDWSEPVDVAELNSAGRDTRTAFRYDGLEMYITTMRPGSVPDSNGAPSLDLWVATRNKRQSAWGAPVNVEGGINTSFGDGAPVLSADGTEMFFYSNKPGGLGGNDLYVSQRTRTRVFPPAENQ
;
A
#
# COMPACT_ATOMS: atom_id res chain seq x y z
N MET A 1 -23.23 37.75 29.27
CA MET A 1 -24.49 37.01 28.99
C MET A 1 -24.22 36.14 27.77
N HIS A 2 -24.01 34.86 28.06
CA HIS A 2 -24.70 33.69 27.49
C HIS A 2 -24.53 33.53 25.97
N ASN A 3 -24.11 32.43 25.36
CA ASN A 3 -24.16 31.03 25.80
C ASN A 3 -23.18 30.20 24.95
N GLN A 4 -22.60 29.20 25.58
CA GLN A 4 -21.87 28.09 24.98
C GLN A 4 -22.81 27.20 24.17
N PHE A 5 -22.37 26.65 23.04
CA PHE A 5 -22.84 25.38 22.52
C PHE A 5 -21.65 24.52 22.04
N HIS A 6 -21.22 23.63 22.91
CA HIS A 6 -20.52 22.41 22.51
C HIS A 6 -21.51 21.49 21.79
N LYS A 7 -21.20 21.04 20.60
CA LYS A 7 -21.82 19.86 19.99
C LYS A 7 -20.73 18.82 19.71
N SER A 8 -20.67 17.83 20.58
CA SER A 8 -20.01 16.55 20.35
C SER A 8 -20.76 15.79 19.25
N LEU A 9 -20.08 15.42 18.17
CA LEU A 9 -20.61 14.43 17.21
C LEU A 9 -20.32 13.04 17.78
N GLY A 10 -21.36 12.39 18.30
CA GLY A 10 -21.32 10.99 18.66
C GLY A 10 -21.54 10.14 17.40
N TRP A 11 -20.70 9.18 17.18
CA TRP A 11 -20.83 8.13 16.16
C TRP A 11 -21.91 7.14 16.61
N THR A 12 -22.97 6.99 15.80
CA THR A 12 -24.03 6.03 16.07
C THR A 12 -23.75 4.76 15.29
N ILE A 13 -23.28 3.72 15.97
CA ILE A 13 -23.19 2.36 15.45
C ILE A 13 -24.60 1.78 15.43
N LEU A 14 -25.11 1.43 14.25
CA LEU A 14 -26.36 0.66 14.11
C LEU A 14 -26.08 -0.80 14.47
N ALA A 15 -26.52 -1.21 15.66
CA ALA A 15 -26.61 -2.61 16.04
C ALA A 15 -27.91 -3.20 15.48
N SER A 16 -27.80 -4.21 14.61
CA SER A 16 -28.95 -5.01 14.14
C SER A 16 -29.46 -5.92 15.25
N LEU A 17 -30.72 -5.70 15.62
CA LEU A 17 -31.45 -6.48 16.62
C LEU A 17 -31.90 -7.80 16.00
N SER A 18 -31.35 -8.93 16.44
CA SER A 18 -31.86 -10.27 16.09
C SER A 18 -32.90 -10.70 17.11
N VAL A 19 -34.14 -10.91 16.64
CA VAL A 19 -35.26 -11.41 17.43
C VAL A 19 -35.07 -12.91 17.66
N LEU A 20 -35.01 -13.32 18.94
CA LEU A 20 -35.00 -14.71 19.38
C LEU A 20 -36.48 -15.22 19.44
N PHE A 21 -36.79 -16.23 18.63
CA PHE A 21 -37.94 -17.10 18.87
C PHE A 21 -37.51 -18.33 19.65
N ALA A 22 -38.02 -18.45 20.87
CA ALA A 22 -37.88 -19.65 21.67
C ALA A 22 -38.92 -20.69 21.23
N GLY A 23 -38.45 -21.78 20.65
CA GLY A 23 -39.26 -22.98 20.39
C GLY A 23 -38.56 -24.17 21.01
N CYS A 24 -39.16 -24.71 22.08
CA CYS A 24 -38.71 -25.89 22.80
C CYS A 24 -39.16 -27.15 22.07
N THR A 25 -38.24 -28.01 21.57
CA THR A 25 -38.51 -29.42 21.30
C THR A 25 -37.27 -30.27 21.64
N MET A 26 -37.51 -31.34 22.32
CA MET A 26 -36.53 -32.29 22.88
C MET A 26 -35.71 -33.00 21.78
N ALA A 27 -34.43 -33.23 22.09
CA ALA A 27 -33.48 -33.97 21.28
C ALA A 27 -33.65 -35.49 21.41
N PRO A 28 -33.19 -36.27 20.41
CA PRO A 28 -32.58 -37.56 20.68
C PRO A 28 -31.05 -37.45 20.53
N SER A 29 -30.38 -38.06 21.48
CA SER A 29 -28.93 -38.21 21.54
C SER A 29 -28.40 -38.99 20.33
N GLY A 30 -27.72 -38.29 19.45
CA GLY A 30 -26.91 -38.87 18.38
C GLY A 30 -25.52 -38.27 18.45
N LEU A 31 -24.51 -39.06 18.72
CA LEU A 31 -23.10 -38.70 18.60
C LEU A 31 -22.84 -38.24 17.16
N SER A 32 -22.79 -36.94 16.94
CA SER A 32 -22.22 -36.39 15.73
C SER A 32 -20.72 -36.28 15.90
N VAL A 33 -19.98 -37.22 15.34
CA VAL A 33 -18.55 -37.09 15.09
C VAL A 33 -18.43 -35.98 14.02
N SER A 34 -18.16 -34.75 14.44
CA SER A 34 -17.77 -33.69 13.51
C SER A 34 -16.38 -34.05 12.99
N ASN A 35 -16.31 -34.70 11.84
CA ASN A 35 -15.08 -34.71 11.03
C ASN A 35 -14.80 -33.30 10.58
N SER A 36 -14.14 -32.50 11.41
CA SER A 36 -13.40 -31.36 10.99
C SER A 36 -12.18 -31.87 10.20
N VAL A 37 -12.39 -32.23 8.94
CA VAL A 37 -11.28 -32.37 8.00
C VAL A 37 -10.65 -30.97 7.97
N GLY A 38 -9.54 -30.82 8.69
CA GLY A 38 -8.76 -29.59 8.72
C GLY A 38 -8.49 -29.18 7.28
N LYS A 39 -8.99 -28.03 6.86
CA LYS A 39 -8.65 -27.51 5.54
C LYS A 39 -7.14 -27.34 5.50
N VAL A 40 -6.45 -28.21 4.77
CA VAL A 40 -5.02 -28.06 4.52
C VAL A 40 -4.83 -26.69 3.90
N PRO A 41 -4.03 -25.80 4.52
CA PRO A 41 -3.85 -24.46 3.99
C PRO A 41 -3.26 -24.56 2.57
N VAL A 42 -3.89 -23.89 1.63
CA VAL A 42 -3.42 -23.84 0.24
C VAL A 42 -2.08 -23.10 0.24
N ARG A 43 -1.02 -23.76 -0.21
CA ARG A 43 0.30 -23.15 -0.39
C ARG A 43 0.52 -22.81 -1.86
N TYR A 44 1.22 -21.72 -2.09
CA TYR A 44 1.63 -21.30 -3.43
C TYR A 44 3.13 -21.13 -3.48
N GLU A 45 3.72 -21.51 -4.60
CA GLU A 45 5.08 -21.19 -4.97
C GLU A 45 5.04 -20.14 -6.08
N TYR A 46 5.98 -19.21 -6.03
CA TYR A 46 6.12 -18.14 -6.99
C TYR A 46 7.40 -18.30 -7.79
N GLY A 47 7.30 -18.13 -9.09
CA GLY A 47 8.45 -18.11 -9.99
C GLY A 47 9.25 -16.80 -9.89
N PRO A 48 10.33 -16.68 -10.66
CA PRO A 48 11.08 -15.45 -10.77
C PRO A 48 10.25 -14.35 -11.45
N TRP A 49 10.60 -13.10 -11.18
CA TRP A 49 10.04 -11.94 -11.86
C TRP A 49 10.51 -11.88 -13.32
N SER A 50 9.63 -11.49 -14.22
CA SER A 50 9.95 -11.21 -15.61
C SER A 50 10.77 -9.93 -15.76
N THR A 51 11.38 -9.72 -16.93
CA THR A 51 11.89 -8.40 -17.32
C THR A 51 10.77 -7.37 -17.27
N PRO A 52 11.00 -6.20 -16.63
CA PRO A 52 9.98 -5.16 -16.51
C PRO A 52 9.56 -4.55 -17.84
N GLU A 53 8.26 -4.32 -18.02
CA GLU A 53 7.66 -3.64 -19.14
C GLU A 53 7.15 -2.26 -18.74
N ASN A 54 7.43 -1.22 -19.55
CA ASN A 54 6.90 0.14 -19.36
C ASN A 54 5.39 0.15 -19.60
N LEU A 55 4.60 0.80 -18.76
CA LEU A 55 3.13 0.84 -18.89
C LEU A 55 2.63 1.68 -20.09
N GLY A 56 3.54 2.36 -20.80
CA GLY A 56 3.24 3.10 -22.01
C GLY A 56 2.57 4.46 -21.80
N SER A 57 2.29 5.15 -22.90
CA SER A 57 1.87 6.55 -22.90
C SER A 57 0.42 6.82 -22.46
N ALA A 58 -0.37 5.78 -22.22
CA ALA A 58 -1.67 5.95 -21.56
C ALA A 58 -1.51 6.24 -20.06
N VAL A 59 -0.46 5.69 -19.46
CA VAL A 59 -0.15 5.83 -18.04
C VAL A 59 0.97 6.84 -17.83
N ASN A 60 2.11 6.64 -18.49
CA ASN A 60 3.31 7.46 -18.34
C ASN A 60 3.32 8.69 -19.25
N THR A 61 4.01 9.74 -18.84
CA THR A 61 4.13 11.02 -19.56
C THR A 61 5.58 11.52 -19.59
N ALA A 62 5.82 12.71 -20.11
CA ALA A 62 7.12 13.37 -20.00
C ALA A 62 7.43 13.90 -18.59
N ALA A 63 6.49 13.78 -17.64
CA ALA A 63 6.65 14.17 -16.25
C ALA A 63 7.27 13.05 -15.40
N ASN A 64 7.17 13.17 -14.07
CA ASN A 64 7.47 12.07 -13.15
C ASN A 64 6.17 11.35 -12.77
N ASP A 65 6.05 10.11 -13.13
CA ASP A 65 4.95 9.22 -12.83
C ASP A 65 5.45 8.14 -11.86
N GLN A 66 5.00 8.16 -10.59
CA GLN A 66 5.66 7.43 -9.51
C GLN A 66 4.69 6.85 -8.49
N HIS A 67 5.22 5.97 -7.63
CA HIS A 67 4.56 5.43 -6.45
C HIS A 67 3.19 4.84 -6.76
N PRO A 68 3.15 3.74 -7.49
CA PRO A 68 1.91 3.06 -7.84
C PRO A 68 1.21 2.48 -6.60
N GLY A 69 -0.12 2.47 -6.61
CA GLY A 69 -1.00 1.76 -5.68
C GLY A 69 -2.06 1.03 -6.49
N ILE A 70 -2.22 -0.29 -6.33
CA ILE A 70 -3.17 -1.09 -7.10
C ILE A 70 -4.44 -1.38 -6.29
N SER A 71 -5.62 -1.31 -6.92
CA SER A 71 -6.88 -1.72 -6.30
C SER A 71 -6.88 -3.24 -6.01
N PRO A 72 -7.66 -3.72 -5.02
CA PRO A 72 -7.69 -5.14 -4.65
C PRO A 72 -8.10 -6.08 -5.78
N ASP A 73 -8.94 -5.62 -6.72
CA ASP A 73 -9.35 -6.36 -7.92
C ASP A 73 -8.31 -6.31 -9.05
N GLY A 74 -7.27 -5.46 -8.90
CA GLY A 74 -6.20 -5.30 -9.88
C GLY A 74 -6.60 -4.47 -11.10
N LEU A 75 -7.76 -3.83 -11.10
CA LEU A 75 -8.27 -3.13 -12.27
C LEU A 75 -7.96 -1.63 -12.29
N SER A 76 -7.68 -1.00 -11.14
CA SER A 76 -7.35 0.41 -11.04
C SER A 76 -5.96 0.62 -10.47
N LEU A 77 -5.11 1.36 -11.17
CA LEU A 77 -3.77 1.73 -10.75
C LEU A 77 -3.74 3.22 -10.40
N TYR A 78 -3.55 3.51 -9.12
CA TYR A 78 -3.35 4.84 -8.58
C TYR A 78 -1.85 5.16 -8.59
N PHE A 79 -1.50 6.41 -8.76
CA PHE A 79 -0.11 6.86 -8.69
C PHE A 79 -0.06 8.38 -8.52
N HIS A 80 1.07 8.94 -8.15
CA HIS A 80 1.21 10.39 -8.19
C HIS A 80 2.00 10.86 -9.41
N SER A 81 1.70 12.07 -9.86
CA SER A 81 2.35 12.69 -11.00
C SER A 81 2.38 14.21 -10.92
N ASN A 82 3.47 14.81 -11.39
CA ASN A 82 3.56 16.26 -11.58
C ASN A 82 3.27 16.70 -13.03
N ARG A 83 2.50 15.87 -13.77
CA ARG A 83 2.05 16.16 -15.13
C ARG A 83 1.11 17.36 -15.19
N ALA A 84 0.91 17.92 -16.37
CA ALA A 84 -0.11 18.94 -16.59
C ALA A 84 -1.52 18.39 -16.30
N GLY A 85 -2.38 19.24 -15.71
CA GLY A 85 -3.74 18.88 -15.34
C GLY A 85 -3.95 18.61 -13.85
N ASN A 86 -2.99 18.98 -13.00
CA ASN A 86 -3.15 19.05 -11.55
C ASN A 86 -4.25 20.05 -11.17
N VAL A 87 -4.77 19.93 -9.93
CA VAL A 87 -5.87 20.80 -9.48
C VAL A 87 -5.51 22.27 -9.61
N SER A 88 -6.53 23.10 -9.89
CA SER A 88 -6.36 24.53 -10.14
C SER A 88 -5.80 25.25 -8.91
N GLY A 89 -4.75 26.05 -9.12
CA GLY A 89 -4.07 26.78 -8.05
C GLY A 89 -2.79 26.10 -7.54
N SER A 90 -2.50 24.88 -7.95
CA SER A 90 -1.24 24.19 -7.63
C SER A 90 -0.04 24.92 -8.21
N LYS A 91 1.07 24.91 -7.47
CA LYS A 91 2.34 25.44 -7.97
C LYS A 91 2.91 24.51 -9.05
N ALA A 92 3.70 25.07 -9.96
CA ALA A 92 4.38 24.27 -10.96
C ALA A 92 5.30 23.22 -10.27
N GLY A 93 5.18 21.97 -10.68
CA GLY A 93 5.96 20.86 -10.13
C GLY A 93 5.37 20.16 -8.92
N THR A 94 4.23 20.63 -8.36
CA THR A 94 3.48 19.85 -7.36
C THR A 94 2.91 18.60 -7.99
N THR A 95 2.66 17.61 -7.15
CA THR A 95 2.14 16.30 -7.54
C THR A 95 0.70 16.14 -7.09
N ASP A 96 -0.11 15.53 -7.92
CA ASP A 96 -1.46 15.06 -7.61
C ASP A 96 -1.53 13.53 -7.73
N ILE A 97 -2.54 12.93 -7.11
CA ILE A 97 -2.88 11.53 -7.30
C ILE A 97 -3.76 11.38 -8.54
N TRP A 98 -3.36 10.45 -9.39
CA TRP A 98 -4.03 10.08 -10.64
C TRP A 98 -4.45 8.63 -10.57
N VAL A 99 -5.43 8.25 -11.38
CA VAL A 99 -5.87 6.85 -11.52
C VAL A 99 -6.00 6.49 -13.00
N THR A 100 -5.65 5.25 -13.31
CA THR A 100 -5.93 4.63 -14.60
C THR A 100 -6.64 3.31 -14.40
N HIS A 101 -7.45 2.90 -15.35
CA HIS A 101 -8.28 1.69 -15.26
C HIS A 101 -8.02 0.74 -16.44
N ARG A 102 -8.16 -0.57 -16.19
CA ARG A 102 -8.20 -1.64 -17.20
C ARG A 102 -9.46 -2.49 -17.04
N GLU A 103 -10.05 -2.92 -18.15
CA GLU A 103 -11.30 -3.70 -18.13
C GLU A 103 -11.12 -5.13 -17.58
N MET A 104 -9.95 -5.71 -17.80
CA MET A 104 -9.58 -7.07 -17.36
C MET A 104 -8.11 -7.10 -16.95
N LEU A 105 -7.71 -8.06 -16.12
CA LEU A 105 -6.33 -8.22 -15.67
C LEU A 105 -5.31 -8.42 -16.82
N THR A 106 -5.78 -8.88 -17.98
CA THR A 106 -4.96 -9.08 -19.18
C THR A 106 -4.97 -7.89 -20.15
N SER A 107 -5.77 -6.85 -19.85
CA SER A 107 -5.84 -5.64 -20.68
C SER A 107 -4.77 -4.64 -20.27
N ALA A 108 -4.33 -3.81 -21.20
CA ALA A 108 -3.55 -2.62 -20.89
C ALA A 108 -4.39 -1.61 -20.12
N PHE A 109 -3.74 -0.78 -19.30
CA PHE A 109 -4.38 0.35 -18.65
C PHE A 109 -4.73 1.45 -19.66
N GLY A 110 -5.87 2.12 -19.43
CA GLY A 110 -6.33 3.25 -20.22
C GLY A 110 -5.67 4.55 -19.85
N GLN A 111 -6.20 5.68 -20.36
CA GLN A 111 -5.71 7.01 -20.05
C GLN A 111 -5.91 7.33 -18.55
N ALA A 112 -4.86 7.84 -17.93
CA ALA A 112 -4.94 8.28 -16.55
C ALA A 112 -5.76 9.58 -16.40
N VAL A 113 -6.54 9.67 -15.33
CA VAL A 113 -7.34 10.83 -14.95
C VAL A 113 -6.95 11.31 -13.56
N ASN A 114 -6.99 12.64 -13.34
CA ASN A 114 -6.78 13.24 -12.02
C ASN A 114 -7.94 12.92 -11.09
N LEU A 115 -7.68 12.58 -9.82
CA LEU A 115 -8.74 12.28 -8.83
C LEU A 115 -9.52 13.51 -8.36
N GLY A 116 -9.16 14.70 -8.85
CA GLY A 116 -9.91 15.92 -8.62
C GLY A 116 -9.74 16.55 -7.24
N PRO A 117 -10.37 17.73 -7.02
CA PRO A 117 -10.12 18.56 -5.85
C PRO A 117 -10.79 18.05 -4.56
N ASN A 118 -11.60 16.99 -4.63
CA ASN A 118 -12.11 16.34 -3.42
C ASN A 118 -11.00 15.59 -2.68
N LEU A 119 -10.07 14.98 -3.42
CA LEU A 119 -8.94 14.24 -2.88
C LEU A 119 -7.66 15.06 -2.90
N ASN A 120 -7.29 15.55 -4.09
CA ASN A 120 -6.08 16.33 -4.30
C ASN A 120 -6.23 17.76 -3.77
N SER A 121 -5.11 18.37 -3.43
CA SER A 121 -5.01 19.73 -2.92
C SER A 121 -4.14 20.59 -3.84
N ILE A 122 -3.89 21.86 -3.45
CA ILE A 122 -2.90 22.70 -4.13
C ILE A 122 -1.45 22.42 -3.71
N ALA A 123 -1.27 21.55 -2.71
CA ALA A 123 0.00 21.07 -2.19
C ALA A 123 0.43 19.78 -2.90
N ASN A 124 1.44 19.09 -2.42
CA ASN A 124 1.81 17.77 -2.92
C ASN A 124 0.91 16.69 -2.33
N ASP A 125 0.40 15.82 -3.17
CA ASP A 125 -0.34 14.63 -2.80
C ASP A 125 0.38 13.42 -3.41
N LEU A 126 0.88 12.51 -2.54
CA LEU A 126 1.95 11.57 -2.85
C LEU A 126 1.60 10.14 -2.45
N ALA A 127 2.17 9.17 -3.16
CA ALA A 127 2.28 7.78 -2.71
C ALA A 127 0.95 7.14 -2.26
N PRO A 128 -0.06 7.07 -3.12
CA PRO A 128 -1.35 6.49 -2.79
C PRO A 128 -1.24 4.99 -2.49
N ASN A 129 -1.98 4.52 -1.49
CA ASN A 129 -2.18 3.12 -1.18
C ASN A 129 -3.65 2.84 -0.89
N VAL A 130 -4.25 1.93 -1.65
CA VAL A 130 -5.64 1.48 -1.47
C VAL A 130 -5.65 0.31 -0.49
N SER A 131 -6.57 0.33 0.48
CA SER A 131 -6.77 -0.78 1.42
C SER A 131 -7.24 -2.06 0.71
N SER A 132 -7.01 -3.22 1.35
CA SER A 132 -7.35 -4.52 0.78
C SER A 132 -8.85 -4.76 0.57
N ASP A 133 -9.71 -3.97 1.19
CA ASP A 133 -11.16 -3.96 0.97
C ASP A 133 -11.61 -2.89 -0.05
N GLY A 134 -10.70 -2.03 -0.49
CA GLY A 134 -10.95 -0.98 -1.47
C GLY A 134 -11.65 0.26 -0.94
N HIS A 135 -11.96 0.33 0.36
CA HIS A 135 -12.74 1.44 0.94
C HIS A 135 -11.88 2.63 1.40
N TYR A 136 -10.58 2.44 1.60
CA TYR A 136 -9.68 3.49 2.09
C TYR A 136 -8.54 3.74 1.11
N LEU A 137 -8.18 5.01 0.96
CA LEU A 137 -7.00 5.47 0.24
C LEU A 137 -6.14 6.28 1.22
N ALA A 138 -4.99 5.74 1.60
CA ALA A 138 -3.98 6.43 2.39
C ALA A 138 -2.92 7.04 1.47
N PHE A 139 -2.41 8.22 1.79
CA PHE A 139 -1.41 8.92 0.98
C PHE A 139 -0.66 9.95 1.82
N GLY A 140 0.49 10.42 1.33
CA GLY A 140 1.25 11.52 1.92
C GLY A 140 0.82 12.86 1.35
N SER A 141 0.78 13.92 2.19
CA SER A 141 0.51 15.28 1.71
C SER A 141 1.10 16.34 2.62
N ASP A 142 1.65 17.40 2.03
CA ASP A 142 2.12 18.60 2.72
C ASP A 142 1.07 19.73 2.75
N ARG A 143 -0.23 19.35 2.64
CA ARG A 143 -1.35 20.28 2.75
C ARG A 143 -1.48 20.87 4.14
N ASP A 144 -2.07 22.05 4.26
CA ASP A 144 -2.34 22.70 5.54
C ASP A 144 -3.20 21.83 6.47
N GLY A 145 -2.95 21.95 7.77
CA GLY A 145 -3.70 21.24 8.82
C GLY A 145 -3.07 19.93 9.28
N GLY A 146 -1.82 19.66 8.87
CA GLY A 146 -1.00 18.55 9.35
C GLY A 146 -0.27 18.82 10.66
N CYS A 147 0.63 17.89 11.01
CA CYS A 147 1.44 17.93 12.24
C CYS A 147 2.87 18.39 11.98
N GLY A 148 3.32 18.37 10.73
CA GLY A 148 4.71 18.72 10.39
C GLY A 148 4.95 18.99 8.91
N GLY A 149 5.82 18.19 8.30
CA GLY A 149 6.14 18.24 6.87
C GLY A 149 5.07 17.57 6.01
N ASN A 150 5.45 16.54 5.24
CA ASN A 150 4.45 15.63 4.70
C ASN A 150 3.84 14.83 5.84
N ASP A 151 2.54 14.70 5.84
CA ASP A 151 1.76 13.90 6.79
C ASP A 151 1.02 12.80 6.05
N ILE A 152 0.67 11.73 6.76
CA ILE A 152 -0.22 10.69 6.24
C ILE A 152 -1.68 11.13 6.41
N TRP A 153 -2.40 11.11 5.30
CA TRP A 153 -3.83 11.40 5.18
C TRP A 153 -4.57 10.17 4.71
N ILE A 154 -5.86 10.09 5.01
CA ILE A 154 -6.72 8.98 4.61
C ILE A 154 -8.05 9.50 4.11
N SER A 155 -8.51 8.97 2.98
CA SER A 155 -9.84 9.19 2.42
C SER A 155 -10.63 7.89 2.45
N HIS A 156 -11.95 7.99 2.55
CA HIS A 156 -12.88 6.87 2.54
C HIS A 156 -13.80 6.96 1.32
N ARG A 157 -14.28 5.80 0.84
CA ARG A 157 -15.38 5.70 -0.12
C ARG A 157 -16.32 4.55 0.25
N ALA A 158 -17.62 4.78 0.10
CA ALA A 158 -18.65 3.77 0.40
C ALA A 158 -18.81 2.76 -0.74
N ASP A 159 -18.65 3.21 -2.00
CA ASP A 159 -18.82 2.38 -3.20
C ASP A 159 -17.47 2.14 -3.87
N THR A 160 -17.06 0.87 -3.93
CA THR A 160 -15.79 0.44 -4.54
C THR A 160 -15.91 0.14 -6.02
N SER A 161 -17.12 0.20 -6.60
CA SER A 161 -17.37 -0.05 -8.03
C SER A 161 -17.05 1.16 -8.92
N VAL A 162 -16.77 2.34 -8.33
CA VAL A 162 -16.52 3.59 -9.04
C VAL A 162 -15.02 3.91 -8.96
N ASP A 163 -14.28 3.60 -10.01
CA ASP A 163 -12.82 3.79 -10.06
C ASP A 163 -12.34 4.79 -11.12
N VAL A 164 -13.23 5.61 -11.66
CA VAL A 164 -12.89 6.61 -12.68
C VAL A 164 -13.19 8.02 -12.19
N GLY A 165 -12.34 8.97 -12.50
CA GLY A 165 -12.46 10.36 -12.08
C GLY A 165 -12.33 10.51 -10.56
N GLU A 166 -13.20 11.30 -9.95
CA GLU A 166 -13.16 11.55 -8.50
C GLU A 166 -13.40 10.27 -7.65
N GLY A 167 -13.78 9.14 -8.28
CA GLY A 167 -13.78 7.78 -7.68
C GLY A 167 -14.63 7.59 -6.43
N GLY A 168 -15.51 8.55 -6.12
CA GLY A 168 -16.33 8.52 -4.89
C GLY A 168 -15.55 8.74 -3.59
N TRP A 169 -14.30 9.19 -3.67
CA TRP A 169 -13.48 9.49 -2.50
C TRP A 169 -13.99 10.72 -1.75
N GLU A 170 -14.16 10.57 -0.44
CA GLU A 170 -14.51 11.64 0.49
C GLU A 170 -13.30 12.57 0.71
N PRO A 171 -13.52 13.83 1.16
CA PRO A 171 -12.40 14.69 1.56
C PRO A 171 -11.50 14.02 2.59
N PRO A 172 -10.16 14.04 2.41
CA PRO A 172 -9.24 13.34 3.28
C PRO A 172 -9.20 13.91 4.70
N THR A 173 -8.92 13.05 5.67
CA THR A 173 -8.63 13.42 7.05
C THR A 173 -7.18 13.08 7.40
N ASN A 174 -6.54 13.94 8.21
CA ASN A 174 -5.21 13.67 8.76
C ASN A 174 -5.26 12.53 9.76
N LEU A 175 -4.30 11.59 9.75
CA LEU A 175 -4.25 10.49 10.73
C LEU A 175 -3.88 10.94 12.15
N GLY A 176 -3.62 12.23 12.35
CA GLY A 176 -3.31 12.83 13.65
C GLY A 176 -1.86 12.67 14.07
N CYS A 177 -1.47 13.43 15.10
CA CYS A 177 -0.08 13.57 15.50
C CYS A 177 0.46 12.40 16.35
N THR A 178 -0.30 11.32 16.52
CA THR A 178 0.22 10.02 16.97
C THR A 178 1.02 9.35 15.82
N ILE A 179 0.46 9.33 14.62
CA ILE A 179 1.12 8.78 13.42
C ILE A 179 2.10 9.81 12.86
N ASN A 180 1.59 10.99 12.54
CA ASN A 180 2.35 12.09 11.97
C ASN A 180 3.16 12.81 13.07
N SER A 181 4.23 13.48 12.67
CA SER A 181 5.13 14.17 13.59
C SER A 181 5.61 15.50 13.00
N ALA A 182 6.59 16.15 13.63
CA ALA A 182 7.19 17.36 13.09
C ALA A 182 8.11 17.11 11.88
N VAL A 183 8.47 15.85 11.60
CA VAL A 183 9.27 15.46 10.43
C VAL A 183 8.35 14.92 9.33
N PRO A 184 8.83 14.80 8.09
CA PRO A 184 8.02 14.22 7.01
C PRO A 184 7.71 12.74 7.21
N GLU A 185 6.44 12.36 7.10
CA GLU A 185 5.96 11.00 6.93
C GLU A 185 5.40 10.81 5.52
N ASP A 186 5.63 9.62 4.93
CA ASP A 186 5.24 9.33 3.55
C ASP A 186 5.09 7.82 3.31
N GLY A 187 4.60 7.43 2.13
CA GLY A 187 4.52 6.05 1.67
C GLY A 187 3.72 5.13 2.55
N PRO A 188 2.49 5.49 2.92
CA PRO A 188 1.65 4.62 3.73
C PRO A 188 1.33 3.32 3.00
N PHE A 189 1.26 2.22 3.76
CA PHE A 189 0.75 0.92 3.31
C PHE A 189 -0.16 0.32 4.39
N LEU A 190 -1.43 0.11 4.06
CA LEU A 190 -2.42 -0.50 4.95
C LEU A 190 -2.40 -2.02 4.76
N PHE A 191 -1.75 -2.74 5.67
CA PHE A 191 -1.75 -4.19 5.68
C PHE A 191 -2.89 -4.71 6.57
N THR A 192 -3.79 -5.53 5.99
CA THR A 192 -4.82 -6.24 6.73
C THR A 192 -4.41 -7.72 6.86
N ASP A 193 -4.22 -8.20 8.09
CA ASP A 193 -3.92 -9.60 8.34
C ASP A 193 -5.11 -10.47 7.94
N PRO A 194 -4.95 -11.39 6.96
CA PRO A 194 -6.07 -12.15 6.40
C PRO A 194 -6.70 -13.17 7.36
N ASP A 195 -6.03 -13.53 8.46
CA ASP A 195 -6.58 -14.46 9.46
C ASP A 195 -7.35 -13.73 10.57
N THR A 196 -6.86 -12.55 10.96
CA THR A 196 -7.39 -11.83 12.13
C THR A 196 -8.18 -10.58 11.78
N GLY A 197 -8.05 -10.08 10.55
CA GLY A 197 -8.62 -8.80 10.11
C GLY A 197 -7.94 -7.58 10.75
N LYS A 198 -6.87 -7.75 11.52
CA LYS A 198 -6.13 -6.63 12.11
C LYS A 198 -5.45 -5.79 11.05
N ILE A 199 -5.61 -4.48 11.18
CA ILE A 199 -4.97 -3.51 10.28
C ILE A 199 -3.69 -2.98 10.93
N THR A 200 -2.62 -2.98 10.16
CA THR A 200 -1.34 -2.35 10.50
C THR A 200 -1.00 -1.36 9.40
N LEU A 201 -0.76 -0.12 9.78
CA LEU A 201 -0.19 0.90 8.91
C LEU A 201 1.33 0.77 8.94
N TYR A 202 1.94 0.56 7.79
CA TYR A 202 3.36 0.77 7.57
C TYR A 202 3.54 2.11 6.86
N PHE A 203 4.56 2.86 7.22
CA PHE A 203 4.86 4.14 6.58
C PHE A 203 6.36 4.45 6.75
N THR A 204 6.84 5.46 6.10
CA THR A 204 8.23 5.90 6.23
C THR A 204 8.28 7.29 6.83
N ALA A 205 9.29 7.55 7.67
CA ALA A 205 9.51 8.85 8.26
C ALA A 205 10.96 9.28 8.11
N GLN A 206 11.18 10.55 7.79
CA GLN A 206 12.52 11.12 7.62
C GLN A 206 13.07 11.61 8.96
N ASN A 207 14.22 11.07 9.37
CA ASN A 207 14.92 11.49 10.60
C ASN A 207 14.03 11.46 11.85
N ARG A 208 13.03 10.57 11.92
CA ARG A 208 12.20 10.41 13.11
C ARG A 208 13.06 9.86 14.26
N PRO A 209 12.97 10.44 15.48
CA PRO A 209 13.75 9.96 16.60
C PRO A 209 13.54 8.47 16.87
N GLY A 210 14.63 7.71 16.96
CA GLY A 210 14.62 6.26 17.15
C GLY A 210 14.86 5.46 15.88
N GLY A 211 14.90 6.08 14.70
CA GLY A 211 15.30 5.46 13.45
C GLY A 211 16.81 5.25 13.30
N LEU A 212 17.22 4.55 12.26
CA LEU A 212 18.63 4.18 11.99
C LEU A 212 19.25 5.02 10.87
N GLY A 213 18.47 5.45 9.89
CA GLY A 213 18.92 6.14 8.68
C GLY A 213 18.31 7.51 8.47
N ASP A 214 18.37 7.99 7.23
CA ASP A 214 17.71 9.22 6.79
C ASP A 214 16.18 9.03 6.71
N TRP A 215 15.75 7.93 6.10
CA TRP A 215 14.37 7.47 6.06
C TRP A 215 14.30 6.05 6.57
N ASP A 216 13.37 5.79 7.46
CA ASP A 216 13.15 4.49 8.06
C ASP A 216 11.67 4.08 7.97
N VAL A 217 11.43 2.77 7.95
CA VAL A 217 10.10 2.17 7.98
C VAL A 217 9.61 2.07 9.41
N TRP A 218 8.41 2.55 9.63
CA TRP A 218 7.68 2.51 10.90
C TRP A 218 6.37 1.75 10.75
N MET A 219 5.84 1.21 11.83
CA MET A 219 4.53 0.57 11.84
C MET A 219 3.70 0.99 13.04
N SER A 220 2.38 1.05 12.85
CA SER A 220 1.38 1.28 13.88
C SER A 220 0.17 0.37 13.69
N GLY A 221 -0.36 -0.18 14.76
CA GLY A 221 -1.57 -1.02 14.74
C GLY A 221 -2.84 -0.20 14.96
N LEU A 222 -3.91 -0.52 14.24
CA LEU A 222 -5.22 0.04 14.50
C LEU A 222 -5.87 -0.70 15.67
N ASN A 223 -6.17 0.03 16.74
CA ASN A 223 -6.84 -0.50 17.94
C ASN A 223 -8.35 -0.69 17.71
N PRO A 224 -9.02 -1.56 18.47
CA PRO A 224 -10.47 -1.78 18.34
C PRO A 224 -11.35 -0.54 18.60
N ASN A 225 -10.82 0.47 19.27
CA ASN A 225 -11.50 1.76 19.49
C ASN A 225 -11.34 2.76 18.33
N GLY A 226 -10.61 2.37 17.27
CA GLY A 226 -10.36 3.20 16.09
C GLY A 226 -9.13 4.10 16.18
N ASP A 227 -8.40 4.08 17.29
CA ASP A 227 -7.15 4.86 17.45
C ASP A 227 -5.95 4.07 16.96
N TRP A 228 -4.95 4.76 16.43
CA TRP A 228 -3.66 4.19 16.11
C TRP A 228 -2.76 4.07 17.36
N SER A 229 -2.01 2.98 17.45
CA SER A 229 -0.96 2.86 18.47
C SER A 229 0.22 3.77 18.16
N GLU A 230 1.06 4.07 19.19
CA GLU A 230 2.33 4.74 18.94
C GLU A 230 3.15 3.97 17.92
N PRO A 231 3.71 4.65 16.91
CA PRO A 231 4.56 4.00 15.89
C PRO A 231 5.81 3.39 16.50
N VAL A 232 6.17 2.21 16.00
CA VAL A 232 7.41 1.53 16.35
C VAL A 232 8.27 1.36 15.10
N ASP A 233 9.59 1.51 15.28
CA ASP A 233 10.59 1.24 14.25
C ASP A 233 10.57 -0.23 13.85
N VAL A 234 10.69 -0.53 12.54
CA VAL A 234 10.79 -1.90 12.02
C VAL A 234 12.27 -2.22 11.80
N ALA A 235 13.01 -2.32 12.90
CA ALA A 235 14.47 -2.37 12.93
C ALA A 235 15.09 -3.49 12.06
N GLU A 236 14.40 -4.64 11.90
CA GLU A 236 14.90 -5.73 11.04
C GLU A 236 14.85 -5.40 9.54
N LEU A 237 14.14 -4.35 9.15
CA LEU A 237 14.05 -3.90 7.76
C LEU A 237 14.90 -2.68 7.49
N ASN A 238 15.14 -1.85 8.49
CA ASN A 238 15.85 -0.60 8.37
C ASN A 238 17.37 -0.80 8.33
N SER A 239 18.05 0.13 7.70
CA SER A 239 19.50 0.18 7.55
C SER A 239 20.02 1.59 7.86
N ALA A 240 21.34 1.79 7.83
CA ALA A 240 21.90 3.14 7.92
C ALA A 240 21.69 3.97 6.63
N GLY A 241 21.17 3.35 5.58
CA GLY A 241 20.80 4.00 4.32
C GLY A 241 19.40 4.60 4.36
N ARG A 242 18.87 4.85 3.18
CA ARG A 242 17.49 5.29 2.99
C ARG A 242 16.61 4.06 2.78
N ASP A 243 15.67 3.82 3.67
CA ASP A 243 14.70 2.72 3.60
C ASP A 243 13.30 3.30 3.49
N THR A 244 12.63 3.08 2.35
CA THR A 244 11.34 3.71 2.05
C THR A 244 10.39 2.73 1.38
N ARG A 245 9.10 3.05 1.36
CA ARG A 245 8.07 2.40 0.55
C ARG A 245 8.02 0.89 0.71
N THR A 246 7.14 0.43 1.53
CA THR A 246 6.89 -1.00 1.70
C THR A 246 5.68 -1.46 0.90
N ALA A 247 5.73 -2.71 0.44
CA ALA A 247 4.58 -3.42 -0.12
C ALA A 247 4.58 -4.87 0.37
N PHE A 248 3.40 -5.42 0.59
CA PHE A 248 3.26 -6.78 1.09
C PHE A 248 2.60 -7.66 0.05
N ARG A 249 3.05 -8.92 -0.05
CA ARG A 249 2.20 -9.94 -0.61
C ARG A 249 1.00 -10.16 0.33
N TYR A 250 -0.19 -10.39 -0.23
CA TYR A 250 -1.45 -10.50 0.52
C TYR A 250 -1.39 -11.43 1.73
N ASP A 251 -0.64 -12.54 1.64
CA ASP A 251 -0.49 -13.50 2.73
C ASP A 251 0.45 -13.00 3.86
N GLY A 252 1.09 -11.85 3.70
CA GLY A 252 1.98 -11.25 4.67
C GLY A 252 3.30 -12.01 4.88
N LEU A 253 3.71 -12.86 3.93
CA LEU A 253 4.95 -13.65 4.02
C LEU A 253 6.11 -13.08 3.19
N GLU A 254 5.84 -12.16 2.29
CA GLU A 254 6.82 -11.34 1.59
C GLU A 254 6.55 -9.87 1.82
N MET A 255 7.58 -9.10 2.07
CA MET A 255 7.56 -7.65 2.10
C MET A 255 8.64 -7.12 1.19
N TYR A 256 8.28 -6.22 0.33
CA TYR A 256 9.20 -5.48 -0.54
C TYR A 256 9.47 -4.10 0.06
N ILE A 257 10.68 -3.62 -0.10
CA ILE A 257 11.12 -2.31 0.40
C ILE A 257 12.01 -1.65 -0.65
N THR A 258 11.92 -0.35 -0.77
CA THR A 258 12.84 0.47 -1.57
C THR A 258 13.97 0.97 -0.68
N THR A 259 15.22 0.70 -1.04
CA THR A 259 16.34 1.04 -0.17
C THR A 259 17.63 1.36 -0.93
N MET A 260 18.50 2.17 -0.32
CA MET A 260 19.86 2.48 -0.77
C MET A 260 20.92 1.78 0.10
N ARG A 261 20.63 0.61 0.62
CA ARG A 261 21.56 -0.15 1.47
C ARG A 261 22.75 -0.70 0.68
N PRO A 262 23.86 -1.04 1.36
CA PRO A 262 24.97 -1.73 0.72
C PRO A 262 24.51 -3.02 0.04
N GLY A 263 24.93 -3.22 -1.22
CA GLY A 263 24.48 -4.32 -2.08
C GLY A 263 23.41 -3.93 -3.09
N SER A 264 22.87 -2.69 -3.03
CA SER A 264 22.10 -2.11 -4.14
C SER A 264 23.00 -1.94 -5.37
N VAL A 265 22.39 -1.99 -6.56
CA VAL A 265 23.08 -1.76 -7.83
C VAL A 265 23.71 -0.36 -7.79
N PRO A 266 25.00 -0.21 -8.08
CA PRO A 266 25.62 1.11 -8.01
C PRO A 266 25.17 2.01 -9.18
N ASP A 267 24.99 3.28 -8.89
CA ASP A 267 24.79 4.32 -9.91
C ASP A 267 26.06 4.56 -10.74
N SER A 268 26.01 5.51 -11.67
CA SER A 268 27.15 5.88 -12.53
C SER A 268 28.36 6.42 -11.75
N ASN A 269 28.21 6.79 -10.47
CA ASN A 269 29.26 7.29 -9.59
C ASN A 269 29.77 6.21 -8.62
N GLY A 270 29.20 5.00 -8.68
CA GLY A 270 29.52 3.89 -7.79
C GLY A 270 28.84 3.93 -6.42
N ALA A 271 27.89 4.84 -6.22
CA ALA A 271 27.05 4.88 -5.00
C ALA A 271 25.83 3.95 -5.13
N PRO A 272 25.31 3.38 -4.03
CA PRO A 272 24.09 2.60 -4.07
C PRO A 272 22.93 3.42 -4.66
N SER A 273 22.22 2.89 -5.67
CA SER A 273 20.96 3.46 -6.15
C SER A 273 19.79 3.01 -5.29
N LEU A 274 18.61 3.63 -5.50
CA LEU A 274 17.36 3.11 -4.94
C LEU A 274 17.02 1.80 -5.65
N ASP A 275 16.93 0.72 -4.90
CA ASP A 275 16.61 -0.61 -5.39
C ASP A 275 15.44 -1.22 -4.62
N LEU A 276 14.75 -2.17 -5.25
CA LEU A 276 13.76 -3.02 -4.59
C LEU A 276 14.46 -4.19 -3.91
N TRP A 277 14.16 -4.38 -2.64
CA TRP A 277 14.63 -5.52 -1.85
C TRP A 277 13.42 -6.27 -1.29
N VAL A 278 13.58 -7.55 -1.00
CA VAL A 278 12.51 -8.40 -0.46
C VAL A 278 12.98 -9.09 0.83
N ALA A 279 12.16 -8.96 1.87
CA ALA A 279 12.26 -9.75 3.08
C ALA A 279 11.16 -10.83 3.08
N THR A 280 11.48 -12.02 3.59
CA THR A 280 10.54 -13.12 3.70
C THR A 280 10.44 -13.64 5.12
N ARG A 281 9.32 -14.27 5.46
CA ARG A 281 9.12 -14.98 6.71
C ARG A 281 8.26 -16.22 6.50
N ASN A 282 8.46 -17.24 7.35
CA ASN A 282 7.72 -18.51 7.24
C ASN A 282 6.29 -18.43 7.81
N LYS A 283 6.04 -17.52 8.74
CA LYS A 283 4.74 -17.27 9.39
C LYS A 283 4.61 -15.78 9.65
N ARG A 284 3.38 -15.25 9.61
CA ARG A 284 3.10 -13.81 9.83
C ARG A 284 3.59 -13.28 11.18
N GLN A 285 3.63 -14.13 12.21
CA GLN A 285 4.09 -13.78 13.56
C GLN A 285 5.60 -13.92 13.75
N SER A 286 6.33 -14.42 12.75
CA SER A 286 7.79 -14.52 12.79
C SER A 286 8.42 -13.18 12.43
N ALA A 287 9.60 -12.93 12.97
CA ALA A 287 10.47 -11.84 12.50
C ALA A 287 10.77 -11.99 11.00
N TRP A 288 11.04 -10.88 10.35
CA TRP A 288 11.47 -10.87 8.95
C TRP A 288 12.88 -11.42 8.83
N GLY A 289 13.13 -12.20 7.79
CA GLY A 289 14.50 -12.51 7.36
C GLY A 289 15.21 -11.26 6.85
N ALA A 290 16.53 -11.31 6.79
CA ALA A 290 17.31 -10.21 6.21
C ALA A 290 16.86 -9.94 4.77
N PRO A 291 16.61 -8.67 4.40
CA PRO A 291 16.24 -8.33 3.03
C PRO A 291 17.33 -8.73 2.03
N VAL A 292 16.91 -9.18 0.85
CA VAL A 292 17.79 -9.49 -0.29
C VAL A 292 17.35 -8.67 -1.50
N ASN A 293 18.32 -8.33 -2.38
CA ASN A 293 18.05 -7.59 -3.61
C ASN A 293 17.12 -8.39 -4.52
N VAL A 294 16.12 -7.74 -5.14
CA VAL A 294 15.18 -8.40 -6.05
C VAL A 294 15.88 -8.66 -7.39
N GLU A 295 15.87 -9.93 -7.80
CA GLU A 295 16.45 -10.37 -9.06
C GLU A 295 15.50 -10.18 -10.25
N GLY A 296 15.92 -10.54 -11.46
CA GLY A 296 15.08 -10.51 -12.67
C GLY A 296 15.23 -9.24 -13.51
N GLY A 297 16.27 -8.44 -13.28
CA GLY A 297 16.52 -7.20 -14.03
C GLY A 297 15.56 -6.07 -13.65
N ILE A 298 14.97 -6.17 -12.44
CA ILE A 298 14.11 -5.13 -11.88
C ILE A 298 14.97 -3.95 -11.46
N ASN A 299 16.01 -4.23 -10.66
CA ASN A 299 16.95 -3.22 -10.19
C ASN A 299 18.00 -2.90 -11.26
N THR A 300 18.30 -1.63 -11.42
CA THR A 300 19.23 -1.09 -12.42
C THR A 300 20.20 -0.10 -11.77
N SER A 301 21.12 0.48 -12.54
CA SER A 301 21.98 1.57 -12.07
C SER A 301 21.24 2.92 -11.95
N PHE A 302 19.93 2.90 -12.05
CA PHE A 302 19.02 4.04 -11.88
C PHE A 302 18.13 3.84 -10.66
N GLY A 303 17.33 4.83 -10.29
CA GLY A 303 16.42 4.68 -9.18
C GLY A 303 15.22 3.80 -9.57
N ASP A 304 15.09 2.65 -8.91
CA ASP A 304 13.98 1.73 -9.03
C ASP A 304 13.25 1.67 -7.67
N GLY A 305 11.95 1.94 -7.61
CA GLY A 305 11.32 2.09 -6.28
C GLY A 305 9.80 2.02 -6.23
N ALA A 306 9.30 2.11 -5.01
CA ALA A 306 7.90 2.09 -4.63
C ALA A 306 7.13 0.91 -5.25
N PRO A 307 7.47 -0.32 -4.88
CA PRO A 307 6.77 -1.49 -5.38
C PRO A 307 5.35 -1.55 -4.82
N VAL A 308 4.42 -2.12 -5.59
CA VAL A 308 3.12 -2.59 -5.13
C VAL A 308 2.78 -3.90 -5.84
N LEU A 309 2.10 -4.81 -5.15
CA LEU A 309 1.76 -6.13 -5.67
C LEU A 309 0.26 -6.26 -5.93
N SER A 310 -0.09 -6.96 -7.01
CA SER A 310 -1.46 -7.46 -7.19
C SER A 310 -1.85 -8.37 -6.02
N ALA A 311 -3.16 -8.48 -5.72
CA ALA A 311 -3.66 -9.27 -4.60
C ALA A 311 -3.22 -10.74 -4.65
N ASP A 312 -3.05 -11.31 -5.83
CA ASP A 312 -2.56 -12.68 -6.01
C ASP A 312 -1.02 -12.80 -6.00
N GLY A 313 -0.30 -11.66 -5.98
CA GLY A 313 1.15 -11.58 -5.95
C GLY A 313 1.84 -11.92 -7.26
N THR A 314 1.13 -11.89 -8.39
CA THR A 314 1.68 -12.24 -9.71
C THR A 314 2.16 -11.04 -10.51
N GLU A 315 1.69 -9.83 -10.21
CA GLU A 315 2.15 -8.58 -10.80
C GLU A 315 2.81 -7.70 -9.73
N MET A 316 3.89 -7.04 -10.09
CA MET A 316 4.53 -5.99 -9.31
C MET A 316 4.63 -4.75 -10.16
N PHE A 317 4.01 -3.67 -9.72
CA PHE A 317 4.15 -2.34 -10.30
C PHE A 317 5.17 -1.55 -9.49
N PHE A 318 5.99 -0.75 -10.16
CA PHE A 318 7.00 0.08 -9.53
C PHE A 318 7.40 1.22 -10.47
N TYR A 319 8.15 2.21 -10.00
CA TYR A 319 8.71 3.24 -10.88
C TYR A 319 10.20 3.01 -11.14
N SER A 320 10.66 3.52 -12.28
CA SER A 320 12.09 3.59 -12.63
C SER A 320 12.38 4.81 -13.48
N ASN A 321 13.56 5.41 -13.28
CA ASN A 321 14.07 6.46 -14.16
C ASN A 321 15.14 5.95 -15.15
N LYS A 322 15.11 4.64 -15.44
CA LYS A 322 16.01 4.03 -16.42
C LYS A 322 15.77 4.58 -17.83
N PRO A 323 16.80 4.64 -18.68
CA PRO A 323 16.65 5.10 -20.07
C PRO A 323 15.64 4.28 -20.86
N GLY A 324 14.96 4.96 -21.81
CA GLY A 324 13.94 4.33 -22.66
C GLY A 324 12.51 4.52 -22.15
N GLY A 325 12.32 5.24 -21.06
CA GLY A 325 11.02 5.74 -20.61
C GLY A 325 10.54 6.97 -21.39
N LEU A 326 9.41 7.52 -20.97
CA LEU A 326 8.76 8.69 -21.58
C LEU A 326 9.12 9.99 -20.84
N GLY A 327 9.44 9.91 -19.56
CA GLY A 327 9.69 11.05 -18.69
C GLY A 327 10.89 10.88 -17.78
N GLY A 328 10.82 11.52 -16.60
CA GLY A 328 11.83 11.39 -15.56
C GLY A 328 11.73 10.03 -14.87
N ASN A 329 10.64 9.78 -14.14
CA ASN A 329 10.26 8.48 -13.64
C ASN A 329 9.04 7.98 -14.38
N ASP A 330 9.04 6.73 -14.77
CA ASP A 330 7.93 6.04 -15.41
C ASP A 330 7.51 4.82 -14.59
N LEU A 331 6.26 4.42 -14.73
CA LEU A 331 5.71 3.21 -14.15
C LEU A 331 5.97 1.99 -15.03
N TYR A 332 6.38 0.91 -14.39
CA TYR A 332 6.67 -0.38 -15.00
C TYR A 332 5.88 -1.50 -14.31
N VAL A 333 5.69 -2.60 -15.01
CA VAL A 333 5.16 -3.85 -14.47
C VAL A 333 6.13 -5.00 -14.71
N SER A 334 6.28 -5.87 -13.70
CA SER A 334 6.93 -7.18 -13.83
C SER A 334 5.95 -8.25 -13.39
N GLN A 335 6.00 -9.41 -14.04
CA GLN A 335 5.08 -10.52 -13.76
C GLN A 335 5.84 -11.76 -13.31
N ARG A 336 5.17 -12.61 -12.53
CA ARG A 336 5.67 -13.94 -12.16
C ARG A 336 4.57 -14.98 -12.12
N THR A 337 4.96 -16.24 -12.28
CA THR A 337 4.02 -17.37 -12.16
C THR A 337 3.67 -17.63 -10.70
N ARG A 338 2.46 -18.16 -10.48
CA ARG A 338 1.96 -18.65 -9.20
C ARG A 338 1.45 -20.07 -9.37
N THR A 339 2.08 -21.02 -8.68
CA THR A 339 1.74 -22.43 -8.76
C THR A 339 1.20 -22.94 -7.44
N ARG A 340 0.04 -23.58 -7.45
CA ARG A 340 -0.52 -24.21 -6.26
C ARG A 340 0.27 -25.46 -5.91
N VAL A 341 0.77 -25.52 -4.68
CA VAL A 341 1.45 -26.71 -4.14
C VAL A 341 0.46 -27.56 -3.38
N PHE A 342 0.36 -28.83 -3.75
CA PHE A 342 -0.42 -29.81 -3.01
C PHE A 342 0.49 -30.51 -2.01
N PRO A 343 0.05 -30.74 -0.77
CA PRO A 343 0.81 -31.60 0.14
C PRO A 343 1.00 -32.98 -0.49
N PRO A 344 2.12 -33.65 -0.20
CA PRO A 344 2.29 -35.05 -0.64
C PRO A 344 1.09 -35.87 -0.18
N ALA A 345 0.59 -36.75 -1.04
CA ALA A 345 -0.45 -37.68 -0.68
C ALA A 345 0.06 -38.48 0.54
N GLU A 346 -0.62 -38.37 1.67
CA GLU A 346 -0.34 -39.27 2.81
C GLU A 346 -0.63 -40.71 2.30
N ASN A 347 0.41 -41.54 2.25
CA ASN A 347 0.27 -42.94 1.95
C ASN A 347 -0.63 -43.53 3.03
N GLN A 348 -1.88 -43.84 2.66
CA GLN A 348 -2.83 -44.61 3.47
C GLN A 348 -2.36 -46.06 3.63
#